data_22217fda3320cbce66e39c121a3b0bed
#
_entry.id   22217fda3320cbce66e39c121a3b0bed
#
_cell.length_a   1.000
_cell.length_b   1.000
_cell.length_c   1.000
_cell.angle_alpha   90.00
_cell.angle_beta   90.00
_cell.angle_gamma   90.00
#
_symmetry.space_group_name_H-M   'P 1'
#
loop_
_entity.id
_entity.type
_entity.pdbx_description
1 polymer ?
#
loop_
_entity_poly.entity_id
_entity_poly.type
_entity_poly.pdbx_seq_one_letter_code
_entity_poly.pdbx_strand_id
1 'polypeptide(L)'
;HSRSARISLSYTGLAEIDPASAAARESRLRLPDGRHVERKPADVHYSSGMRCTACHVGSDLMSGAGAALHQREAVAARCVDCHSVDSTPGQPHGPEHERLECATCHSQWAPQCFGCHMEYDADGSQWDHIEGRETAGRWNERRSDFRNEPGALGVNAGNRIELFVPGMIMTLAHPDWDDSKFLRVFAPISPHTIGAARSCDSCHRSSVALGLGRGTIEYRDNDIYFAPEYPPLPDGLPADAWTSVDGTTGGQTPRDGQRPLNKEEMEAILTAPIP
;
A
#
# COMPACT_ATOMS: atom_id res chain seq x y z
N HIS A 1 -6.54 13.50 0.61
CA HIS A 1 -6.90 13.01 1.96
C HIS A 1 -7.81 11.77 2.01
N SER A 2 -8.22 11.17 0.89
CA SER A 2 -8.98 9.91 0.88
C SER A 2 -8.23 8.77 1.58
N ARG A 3 -6.90 8.75 1.54
CA ARG A 3 -6.07 7.78 2.27
C ARG A 3 -6.16 7.94 3.79
N SER A 4 -6.27 9.15 4.31
CA SER A 4 -6.36 9.35 5.77
C SER A 4 -7.64 8.77 6.33
N ALA A 5 -8.77 8.89 5.66
CA ALA A 5 -10.03 8.27 6.07
C ALA A 5 -9.93 6.73 6.06
N ARG A 6 -9.26 6.13 5.07
CA ARG A 6 -9.01 4.68 5.03
C ARG A 6 -8.08 4.21 6.14
N ILE A 7 -7.02 4.96 6.41
CA ILE A 7 -6.08 4.65 7.51
C ILE A 7 -6.78 4.74 8.87
N SER A 8 -7.64 5.72 9.09
CA SER A 8 -8.43 5.81 10.32
C SER A 8 -9.38 4.63 10.49
N LEU A 9 -9.98 4.15 9.41
CA LEU A 9 -10.81 2.96 9.42
C LEU A 9 -9.98 1.70 9.71
N SER A 10 -8.80 1.58 9.11
CA SER A 10 -7.93 0.41 9.31
C SER A 10 -7.47 0.28 10.76
N TYR A 11 -7.18 1.40 11.43
CA TYR A 11 -6.84 1.39 12.85
C TYR A 11 -7.93 0.75 13.73
N THR A 12 -9.19 0.97 13.36
CA THR A 12 -10.35 0.39 14.06
C THR A 12 -10.77 -1.00 13.55
N GLY A 13 -10.03 -1.57 12.61
CA GLY A 13 -10.36 -2.87 12.01
C GLY A 13 -11.50 -2.82 10.99
N LEU A 14 -11.74 -1.68 10.37
CA LEU A 14 -12.71 -1.56 9.28
C LEU A 14 -11.99 -1.42 7.95
N ALA A 15 -12.21 -2.38 7.07
CA ALA A 15 -11.59 -2.48 5.76
C ALA A 15 -12.61 -2.13 4.67
N GLU A 16 -12.34 -1.08 3.89
CA GLU A 16 -13.23 -0.70 2.78
C GLU A 16 -13.22 -1.78 1.69
N ILE A 17 -14.39 -2.09 1.17
CA ILE A 17 -14.61 -3.08 0.13
C ILE A 17 -15.40 -2.47 -1.02
N ASP A 18 -15.18 -3.00 -2.22
CA ASP A 18 -15.94 -2.63 -3.40
C ASP A 18 -17.44 -2.89 -3.19
N PRO A 19 -18.33 -1.95 -3.56
CA PRO A 19 -19.78 -2.12 -3.43
C PRO A 19 -20.31 -3.35 -4.17
N ALA A 20 -19.74 -3.70 -5.33
CA ALA A 20 -20.13 -4.89 -6.08
C ALA A 20 -19.74 -6.18 -5.34
N SER A 21 -18.54 -6.21 -4.75
CA SER A 21 -18.07 -7.29 -3.89
C SER A 21 -18.85 -7.37 -2.57
N ALA A 22 -19.36 -6.25 -2.08
CA ALA A 22 -20.12 -6.17 -0.83
C ALA A 22 -21.44 -6.95 -0.90
N ALA A 23 -22.05 -7.07 -2.08
CA ALA A 23 -23.32 -7.78 -2.23
C ALA A 23 -23.23 -9.26 -1.86
N ALA A 24 -22.04 -9.88 -2.03
CA ALA A 24 -21.81 -11.30 -1.78
C ALA A 24 -21.27 -11.60 -0.35
N ARG A 25 -21.07 -10.60 0.50
CA ARG A 25 -20.45 -10.79 1.83
C ARG A 25 -21.43 -10.54 2.96
N GLU A 26 -21.65 -11.54 3.80
CA GLU A 26 -22.53 -11.45 4.99
C GLU A 26 -22.01 -10.48 6.05
N SER A 27 -20.68 -10.32 6.17
CA SER A 27 -20.02 -9.49 7.19
C SER A 27 -19.91 -8.00 6.84
N ARG A 28 -20.57 -7.56 5.78
CA ARG A 28 -20.53 -6.16 5.34
C ARG A 28 -21.24 -5.22 6.29
N LEU A 29 -20.64 -4.05 6.48
CA LEU A 29 -21.28 -2.92 7.14
C LEU A 29 -21.34 -1.76 6.14
N ARG A 30 -22.37 -0.93 6.26
CA ARG A 30 -22.45 0.33 5.51
C ARG A 30 -22.24 1.49 6.48
N LEU A 31 -21.24 2.33 6.15
CA LEU A 31 -20.98 3.53 6.93
C LEU A 31 -21.99 4.64 6.61
N PRO A 32 -22.14 5.65 7.49
CA PRO A 32 -23.04 6.78 7.25
C PRO A 32 -22.73 7.57 5.97
N ASP A 33 -21.48 7.57 5.52
CA ASP A 33 -21.03 8.19 4.27
C ASP A 33 -21.27 7.34 3.01
N GLY A 34 -21.92 6.18 3.18
CA GLY A 34 -22.31 5.28 2.10
C GLY A 34 -21.28 4.22 1.73
N ARG A 35 -20.04 4.29 2.24
CA ARG A 35 -19.01 3.27 1.97
C ARG A 35 -19.37 1.93 2.57
N HIS A 36 -18.94 0.87 1.88
CA HIS A 36 -19.06 -0.51 2.38
C HIS A 36 -17.75 -0.95 2.99
N VAL A 37 -17.82 -1.60 4.15
CA VAL A 37 -16.65 -2.11 4.86
C VAL A 37 -16.91 -3.52 5.39
N GLU A 38 -15.83 -4.27 5.58
CA GLU A 38 -15.82 -5.53 6.33
C GLU A 38 -14.99 -5.38 7.61
N ARG A 39 -15.21 -6.26 8.59
CA ARG A 39 -14.39 -6.31 9.80
C ARG A 39 -13.14 -7.14 9.54
N LYS A 40 -12.01 -6.59 9.95
CA LYS A 40 -10.69 -7.23 10.02
C LYS A 40 -10.10 -7.03 11.42
N PRO A 41 -9.01 -7.72 11.77
CA PRO A 41 -8.30 -7.39 13.00
C PRO A 41 -7.96 -5.90 13.06
N ALA A 42 -8.34 -5.26 14.17
CA ALA A 42 -7.94 -3.90 14.47
C ALA A 42 -6.47 -3.85 14.89
N ASP A 43 -5.88 -2.67 14.83
CA ASP A 43 -4.54 -2.43 15.38
C ASP A 43 -4.49 -2.78 16.87
N VAL A 44 -3.41 -3.41 17.32
CA VAL A 44 -3.27 -3.82 18.73
C VAL A 44 -3.28 -2.63 19.68
N HIS A 45 -2.75 -1.48 19.26
CA HIS A 45 -2.74 -0.27 20.05
C HIS A 45 -4.17 0.29 20.22
N TYR A 46 -4.99 0.22 19.15
CA TYR A 46 -6.41 0.55 19.26
C TYR A 46 -7.13 -0.40 20.23
N SER A 47 -6.89 -1.70 20.09
CA SER A 47 -7.50 -2.72 20.96
C SER A 47 -7.10 -2.57 22.43
N SER A 48 -5.90 -2.00 22.67
CA SER A 48 -5.39 -1.66 24.01
C SER A 48 -5.90 -0.30 24.54
N GLY A 49 -6.75 0.39 23.78
CA GLY A 49 -7.32 1.69 24.16
C GLY A 49 -6.43 2.90 23.84
N MET A 50 -5.32 2.72 23.10
CA MET A 50 -4.43 3.80 22.71
C MET A 50 -5.12 4.67 21.63
N ARG A 51 -5.05 5.98 21.83
CA ARG A 51 -5.65 6.96 20.90
C ARG A 51 -4.61 7.48 19.92
N CYS A 52 -5.05 8.00 18.79
CA CYS A 52 -4.19 8.60 17.75
C CYS A 52 -3.20 9.62 18.33
N THR A 53 -3.62 10.39 19.32
CA THR A 53 -2.80 11.43 19.97
C THR A 53 -1.68 10.88 20.86
N ALA A 54 -1.60 9.57 21.09
CA ALA A 54 -0.46 8.97 21.77
C ALA A 54 0.81 8.93 20.89
N CYS A 55 0.63 8.87 19.56
CA CYS A 55 1.71 8.88 18.58
C CYS A 55 1.75 10.18 17.76
N HIS A 56 0.60 10.79 17.52
CA HIS A 56 0.45 12.01 16.73
C HIS A 56 0.16 13.19 17.63
N VAL A 57 1.14 14.06 17.82
CA VAL A 57 0.92 15.32 18.53
C VAL A 57 0.57 16.45 17.57
N GLY A 58 -0.31 17.35 18.03
CA GLY A 58 -0.86 18.40 17.18
C GLY A 58 0.21 19.34 16.58
N SER A 59 1.28 19.59 17.31
CA SER A 59 2.43 20.38 16.82
C SER A 59 3.10 19.75 15.59
N ASP A 60 3.20 18.43 15.55
CA ASP A 60 3.88 17.72 14.45
C ASP A 60 3.00 17.70 13.19
N LEU A 61 1.69 17.64 13.37
CA LEU A 61 0.72 17.54 12.26
C LEU A 61 0.32 18.91 11.71
N MET A 62 0.29 19.94 12.56
CA MET A 62 -0.34 21.23 12.26
C MET A 62 0.63 22.41 12.44
N SER A 63 1.90 22.16 12.71
CA SER A 63 2.88 23.21 12.94
C SER A 63 3.14 24.04 11.68
N GLY A 64 3.08 25.35 11.79
CA GLY A 64 3.33 26.33 10.73
C GLY A 64 4.75 26.23 10.12
N ALA A 65 5.62 27.21 10.35
CA ALA A 65 6.98 27.29 9.79
C ALA A 65 7.94 26.18 10.28
N GLY A 66 7.69 24.97 10.05
CA GLY A 66 8.38 23.75 10.50
C GLY A 66 7.50 22.54 10.30
N ALA A 67 6.35 22.74 9.62
CA ALA A 67 5.46 21.65 9.28
C ALA A 67 6.19 20.57 8.47
N ALA A 68 5.94 19.33 8.82
CA ALA A 68 6.46 18.19 8.10
C ALA A 68 6.03 18.24 6.62
N LEU A 69 6.98 18.25 5.73
CA LEU A 69 6.74 18.21 4.29
C LEU A 69 6.31 16.82 3.82
N HIS A 70 6.61 15.79 4.62
CA HIS A 70 6.37 14.40 4.30
C HIS A 70 5.73 13.66 5.47
N GLN A 71 4.88 12.70 5.14
CA GLN A 71 4.14 11.89 6.11
C GLN A 71 5.04 11.26 7.20
N ARG A 72 6.25 10.81 6.85
CA ARG A 72 7.20 10.21 7.80
C ARG A 72 7.71 11.22 8.84
N GLU A 73 7.83 12.47 8.48
CA GLU A 73 8.30 13.55 9.35
C GLU A 73 7.23 14.03 10.32
N ALA A 74 5.96 13.73 10.02
CA ALA A 74 4.80 14.13 10.81
C ALA A 74 4.56 13.25 12.05
N VAL A 75 5.45 12.29 12.34
CA VAL A 75 5.33 11.39 13.49
C VAL A 75 6.69 11.28 14.16
N ALA A 76 6.81 11.78 15.38
CA ALA A 76 8.02 11.68 16.17
C ALA A 76 8.17 10.30 16.84
N ALA A 77 7.06 9.70 17.28
CA ALA A 77 7.06 8.42 17.98
C ALA A 77 7.45 7.24 17.05
N ARG A 78 8.44 6.46 17.50
CA ARG A 78 8.89 5.22 16.82
C ARG A 78 8.57 4.01 17.67
N CYS A 79 8.46 2.85 17.03
CA CYS A 79 8.18 1.59 17.70
C CYS A 79 9.16 1.32 18.86
N VAL A 80 10.45 1.57 18.62
CA VAL A 80 11.53 1.33 19.57
C VAL A 80 11.56 2.31 20.77
N ASP A 81 10.77 3.36 20.74
CA ASP A 81 10.65 4.29 21.88
C ASP A 81 9.81 3.65 23.02
N CYS A 82 9.02 2.62 22.69
CA CYS A 82 8.20 1.89 23.65
C CYS A 82 8.49 0.39 23.69
N HIS A 83 9.01 -0.18 22.60
CA HIS A 83 9.28 -1.62 22.47
C HIS A 83 10.77 -1.91 22.45
N SER A 84 11.20 -2.84 23.29
CA SER A 84 12.55 -3.44 23.20
C SER A 84 12.57 -4.53 22.14
N VAL A 85 13.67 -4.63 21.39
CA VAL A 85 13.86 -5.61 20.33
C VAL A 85 15.08 -6.48 20.67
N ASP A 86 14.87 -7.79 20.71
CA ASP A 86 15.97 -8.76 20.81
C ASP A 86 16.49 -9.10 19.40
N SER A 87 17.73 -8.74 19.13
CA SER A 87 18.38 -8.93 17.83
C SER A 87 19.29 -10.18 17.79
N THR A 88 18.97 -11.21 18.57
CA THR A 88 19.73 -12.49 18.55
C THR A 88 19.68 -13.13 17.17
N PRO A 89 20.83 -13.56 16.60
CA PRO A 89 20.87 -14.28 15.32
C PRO A 89 19.96 -15.52 15.30
N GLY A 90 19.29 -15.74 14.17
CA GLY A 90 18.33 -16.84 14.00
C GLY A 90 16.95 -16.60 14.63
N GLN A 91 16.71 -15.41 15.19
CA GLN A 91 15.41 -14.99 15.66
C GLN A 91 14.77 -14.02 14.65
N PRO A 92 13.44 -13.79 14.68
CA PRO A 92 12.76 -12.89 13.75
C PRO A 92 13.34 -11.46 13.68
N HIS A 93 13.97 -10.98 14.74
CA HIS A 93 14.67 -9.70 14.81
C HIS A 93 16.19 -9.83 14.66
N GLY A 94 16.68 -10.96 14.16
CA GLY A 94 18.10 -11.18 13.90
C GLY A 94 18.66 -10.27 12.80
N PRO A 95 19.99 -10.29 12.61
CA PRO A 95 20.67 -9.45 11.63
C PRO A 95 20.20 -9.71 10.19
N GLU A 96 19.61 -10.87 9.91
CA GLU A 96 19.03 -11.21 8.60
C GLU A 96 17.89 -10.28 8.20
N HIS A 97 17.19 -9.71 9.19
CA HIS A 97 16.04 -8.83 9.01
C HIS A 97 16.33 -7.38 9.44
N GLU A 98 17.59 -7.02 9.71
CA GLU A 98 17.95 -5.67 10.20
C GLU A 98 17.51 -4.52 9.28
N ARG A 99 17.41 -4.78 7.96
CA ARG A 99 16.93 -3.82 6.98
C ARG A 99 15.42 -3.59 7.00
N LEU A 100 14.64 -4.45 7.65
CA LEU A 100 13.18 -4.30 7.68
C LEU A 100 12.75 -3.18 8.62
N GLU A 101 11.82 -2.36 8.16
CA GLU A 101 11.05 -1.50 9.06
C GLU A 101 10.06 -2.36 9.87
N CYS A 102 9.84 -2.04 11.13
CA CYS A 102 8.99 -2.85 12.02
C CYS A 102 7.61 -3.16 11.43
N ALA A 103 6.97 -2.15 10.82
CA ALA A 103 5.68 -2.29 10.19
C ALA A 103 5.67 -3.29 9.02
N THR A 104 6.82 -3.57 8.41
CA THR A 104 6.94 -4.54 7.30
C THR A 104 6.51 -5.94 7.70
N CYS A 105 6.85 -6.35 8.91
CA CYS A 105 6.50 -7.65 9.47
C CYS A 105 5.22 -7.60 10.32
N HIS A 106 5.00 -6.49 11.02
CA HIS A 106 3.93 -6.37 12.01
C HIS A 106 2.61 -5.83 11.46
N SER A 107 2.56 -5.25 10.27
CA SER A 107 1.28 -4.87 9.65
C SER A 107 0.55 -6.07 9.10
N GLN A 108 -0.68 -6.28 9.55
CA GLN A 108 -1.49 -7.43 9.16
C GLN A 108 -2.08 -7.30 7.76
N TRP A 109 -2.47 -6.11 7.39
CA TRP A 109 -3.04 -5.78 6.09
C TRP A 109 -2.91 -4.27 5.83
N ALA A 110 -3.01 -3.88 4.57
CA ALA A 110 -3.00 -2.50 4.16
C ALA A 110 -4.17 -2.24 3.20
N PRO A 111 -4.90 -1.12 3.33
CA PRO A 111 -5.91 -0.75 2.35
C PRO A 111 -5.22 -0.38 1.04
N GLN A 112 -5.63 -1.04 -0.04
CA GLN A 112 -5.09 -0.87 -1.38
C GLN A 112 -6.21 -0.56 -2.38
N CYS A 113 -5.89 0.22 -3.40
CA CYS A 113 -6.81 0.57 -4.47
C CYS A 113 -6.04 0.58 -5.80
N PHE A 114 -6.60 -0.07 -6.82
CA PHE A 114 -6.00 -0.14 -8.14
C PHE A 114 -7.06 -0.31 -9.23
N GLY A 115 -6.66 -0.21 -10.50
CA GLY A 115 -7.55 -0.43 -11.64
C GLY A 115 -8.55 0.71 -11.89
N CYS A 116 -8.24 1.93 -11.44
CA CYS A 116 -9.09 3.08 -11.69
C CYS A 116 -9.12 3.42 -13.19
N HIS A 117 -10.31 3.72 -13.68
CA HIS A 117 -10.51 4.35 -14.98
C HIS A 117 -11.11 5.73 -14.77
N MET A 118 -10.34 6.74 -15.12
CA MET A 118 -10.73 8.15 -14.99
C MET A 118 -10.98 8.72 -16.37
N GLU A 119 -12.15 9.29 -16.58
CA GLU A 119 -12.54 9.93 -17.84
C GLU A 119 -12.98 11.37 -17.59
N TYR A 120 -12.46 12.28 -18.39
CA TYR A 120 -12.87 13.68 -18.33
C TYR A 120 -14.19 13.88 -19.09
N ASP A 121 -15.17 14.44 -18.40
CA ASP A 121 -16.47 14.82 -18.90
C ASP A 121 -16.50 16.35 -19.08
N ALA A 122 -16.41 16.80 -20.32
CA ALA A 122 -16.34 18.23 -20.64
C ALA A 122 -17.68 18.94 -20.40
N ASP A 123 -18.79 18.23 -20.47
CA ASP A 123 -20.14 18.76 -20.25
C ASP A 123 -20.53 18.81 -18.76
N GLY A 124 -19.74 18.18 -17.91
CA GLY A 124 -19.94 18.18 -16.47
C GLY A 124 -19.47 19.46 -15.80
N SER A 125 -19.71 19.57 -14.50
CA SER A 125 -19.09 20.58 -13.64
C SER A 125 -18.55 19.96 -12.36
N GLN A 126 -17.60 20.65 -11.75
CA GLN A 126 -17.06 20.29 -10.44
C GLN A 126 -16.83 21.53 -9.61
N TRP A 127 -16.94 21.37 -8.28
CA TRP A 127 -16.57 22.43 -7.36
C TRP A 127 -15.05 22.54 -7.25
N ASP A 128 -14.51 23.70 -7.62
CA ASP A 128 -13.10 24.03 -7.44
C ASP A 128 -12.89 24.68 -6.07
N HIS A 129 -12.24 23.96 -5.17
CA HIS A 129 -11.98 24.43 -3.81
C HIS A 129 -10.92 25.54 -3.74
N ILE A 130 -10.09 25.70 -4.78
CA ILE A 130 -9.08 26.77 -4.85
C ILE A 130 -9.75 28.06 -5.31
N GLU A 131 -10.52 27.98 -6.40
CA GLU A 131 -11.23 29.11 -6.97
C GLU A 131 -12.49 29.46 -6.17
N GLY A 132 -13.00 28.57 -5.32
CA GLY A 132 -14.22 28.74 -4.54
C GLY A 132 -15.49 28.84 -5.40
N ARG A 133 -15.53 28.19 -6.56
CA ARG A 133 -16.64 28.21 -7.52
C ARG A 133 -16.78 26.90 -8.28
N GLU A 134 -17.90 26.72 -8.94
CA GLU A 134 -18.02 25.65 -9.94
C GLU A 134 -17.24 26.01 -11.21
N THR A 135 -16.50 25.03 -11.71
CA THR A 135 -15.77 25.08 -12.99
C THR A 135 -16.34 24.06 -13.96
N ALA A 136 -16.29 24.36 -15.26
CA ALA A 136 -16.72 23.45 -16.30
C ALA A 136 -15.74 22.25 -16.39
N GLY A 137 -16.30 21.09 -16.71
CA GLY A 137 -15.59 19.85 -16.80
C GLY A 137 -15.40 19.17 -15.44
N ARG A 138 -15.34 17.85 -15.46
CA ARG A 138 -15.05 17.04 -14.27
C ARG A 138 -14.40 15.73 -14.65
N TRP A 139 -13.59 15.16 -13.72
CA TRP A 139 -13.08 13.82 -13.82
C TRP A 139 -14.04 12.83 -13.16
N ASN A 140 -14.50 11.84 -13.90
CA ASN A 140 -15.35 10.75 -13.41
C ASN A 140 -14.52 9.50 -13.21
N GLU A 141 -14.54 8.92 -12.02
CA GLU A 141 -13.99 7.60 -11.74
C GLU A 141 -15.06 6.55 -12.06
N ARG A 142 -14.75 5.63 -12.98
CA ARG A 142 -15.70 4.60 -13.41
C ARG A 142 -15.47 3.24 -12.78
N ARG A 143 -14.25 2.97 -12.32
CA ARG A 143 -13.87 1.67 -11.75
C ARG A 143 -12.72 1.84 -10.78
N SER A 144 -12.77 1.07 -9.68
CA SER A 144 -11.62 0.78 -8.85
C SER A 144 -11.82 -0.53 -8.10
N ASP A 145 -10.74 -1.26 -7.92
CA ASP A 145 -10.70 -2.49 -7.15
C ASP A 145 -10.06 -2.20 -5.78
N PHE A 146 -10.65 -2.76 -4.72
CA PHE A 146 -10.16 -2.60 -3.36
C PHE A 146 -9.64 -3.92 -2.81
N ARG A 147 -8.49 -3.87 -2.15
CA ARG A 147 -7.90 -4.99 -1.41
C ARG A 147 -7.49 -4.57 -0.02
N ASN A 148 -7.52 -5.52 0.87
CA ASN A 148 -7.13 -5.36 2.27
C ASN A 148 -6.25 -6.55 2.66
N GLU A 149 -5.04 -6.56 2.14
CA GLU A 149 -4.01 -7.59 2.31
C GLU A 149 -2.64 -6.94 2.57
N PRO A 150 -1.60 -7.67 2.95
CA PRO A 150 -0.26 -7.12 3.09
C PRO A 150 0.21 -6.44 1.80
N GLY A 151 0.93 -5.33 1.94
CA GLY A 151 1.53 -4.62 0.81
C GLY A 151 2.75 -5.34 0.23
N ALA A 152 3.23 -4.82 -0.89
CA ALA A 152 4.50 -5.23 -1.48
C ALA A 152 5.68 -4.70 -0.67
N LEU A 153 6.80 -5.43 -0.69
CA LEU A 153 8.08 -4.99 -0.15
C LEU A 153 8.77 -4.07 -1.17
N GLY A 154 9.39 -3.03 -0.67
CA GLY A 154 10.21 -2.16 -1.49
C GLY A 154 11.28 -1.48 -0.65
N VAL A 155 12.26 -0.91 -1.33
CA VAL A 155 13.40 -0.24 -0.72
C VAL A 155 13.11 1.25 -0.66
N ASN A 156 13.28 1.86 0.51
CA ASN A 156 13.14 3.29 0.69
C ASN A 156 14.47 4.04 0.46
N ALA A 157 14.43 5.37 0.46
CA ALA A 157 15.60 6.21 0.26
C ALA A 157 16.73 5.99 1.29
N GLY A 158 16.41 5.42 2.45
CA GLY A 158 17.39 5.03 3.49
C GLY A 158 17.91 3.60 3.34
N ASN A 159 17.68 2.95 2.19
CA ASN A 159 18.06 1.56 1.92
C ASN A 159 17.43 0.53 2.90
N ARG A 160 16.30 0.88 3.51
CA ARG A 160 15.52 -0.03 4.34
C ARG A 160 14.34 -0.58 3.56
N ILE A 161 13.86 -1.74 3.97
CA ILE A 161 12.70 -2.41 3.35
C ILE A 161 11.44 -2.03 4.12
N GLU A 162 10.47 -1.51 3.40
CA GLU A 162 9.16 -1.13 3.96
C GLU A 162 8.01 -1.56 3.04
N LEU A 163 6.78 -1.39 3.52
CA LEU A 163 5.58 -1.72 2.77
C LEU A 163 5.21 -0.62 1.79
N PHE A 164 4.92 -1.04 0.57
CA PHE A 164 4.36 -0.22 -0.49
C PHE A 164 3.01 -0.77 -0.94
N VAL A 165 2.15 0.12 -1.35
CA VAL A 165 0.84 -0.23 -1.92
C VAL A 165 0.62 0.53 -3.22
N PRO A 166 -0.25 0.03 -4.10
CA PRO A 166 -0.71 0.81 -5.23
C PRO A 166 -1.23 2.17 -4.75
N GLY A 167 -0.55 3.21 -5.16
CA GLY A 167 -0.97 4.59 -4.95
C GLY A 167 -1.90 5.03 -6.04
N MET A 168 -1.61 4.56 -7.24
CA MET A 168 -2.30 4.94 -8.45
C MET A 168 -1.97 3.93 -9.55
N ILE A 169 -2.88 3.04 -9.86
CA ILE A 169 -2.82 2.22 -11.08
C ILE A 169 -4.08 2.58 -11.85
N MET A 170 -3.94 3.47 -12.83
CA MET A 170 -5.08 4.07 -13.49
C MET A 170 -4.84 4.38 -14.95
N THR A 171 -5.93 4.39 -15.70
CA THR A 171 -6.01 4.94 -17.04
C THR A 171 -6.75 6.28 -16.99
N LEU A 172 -6.20 7.30 -17.62
CA LEU A 172 -6.77 8.63 -17.76
C LEU A 172 -7.16 8.83 -19.22
N ALA A 173 -8.40 9.19 -19.48
CA ALA A 173 -8.90 9.55 -20.81
C ALA A 173 -9.42 10.98 -20.80
N HIS A 174 -9.05 11.76 -21.81
CA HIS A 174 -9.50 13.14 -22.02
C HIS A 174 -9.86 13.36 -23.48
N PRO A 175 -10.94 14.09 -23.80
CA PRO A 175 -11.36 14.30 -25.19
C PRO A 175 -10.30 14.96 -26.10
N ASP A 176 -9.43 15.79 -25.53
CA ASP A 176 -8.37 16.49 -26.27
C ASP A 176 -7.07 15.70 -26.40
N TRP A 177 -7.02 14.47 -25.92
CA TRP A 177 -5.83 13.62 -26.03
C TRP A 177 -6.02 12.59 -27.15
N ASP A 178 -4.99 12.39 -27.95
CA ASP A 178 -4.98 11.36 -29.00
C ASP A 178 -5.10 9.96 -28.39
N ASP A 179 -4.41 9.73 -27.26
CA ASP A 179 -4.42 8.45 -26.54
C ASP A 179 -4.64 8.64 -25.04
N SER A 180 -5.26 7.65 -24.41
CA SER A 180 -5.34 7.59 -22.94
C SER A 180 -3.96 7.45 -22.31
N LYS A 181 -3.78 8.04 -21.13
CA LYS A 181 -2.55 7.95 -20.35
C LYS A 181 -2.67 6.85 -19.32
N PHE A 182 -1.62 6.06 -19.16
CA PHE A 182 -1.56 5.02 -18.13
C PHE A 182 -0.53 5.40 -17.07
N LEU A 183 -0.91 5.24 -15.80
CA LEU A 183 -0.04 5.50 -14.65
C LEU A 183 -0.04 4.28 -13.74
N ARG A 184 1.15 3.88 -13.31
CA ARG A 184 1.36 2.91 -12.25
C ARG A 184 2.29 3.53 -11.20
N VAL A 185 1.74 3.88 -10.06
CA VAL A 185 2.48 4.49 -8.95
C VAL A 185 2.26 3.68 -7.68
N PHE A 186 3.33 3.28 -7.06
CA PHE A 186 3.35 2.68 -5.73
C PHE A 186 3.89 3.68 -4.72
N ALA A 187 3.38 3.64 -3.51
CA ALA A 187 3.79 4.54 -2.45
C ALA A 187 3.95 3.79 -1.12
N PRO A 188 4.91 4.21 -0.28
CA PRO A 188 5.05 3.63 1.05
C PRO A 188 3.82 3.93 1.89
N ILE A 189 3.50 3.01 2.79
CA ILE A 189 2.33 3.12 3.65
C ILE A 189 2.65 2.71 5.08
N SER A 190 2.05 3.43 6.04
CA SER A 190 1.91 3.00 7.43
C SER A 190 0.44 2.66 7.66
N PRO A 191 0.04 1.39 7.55
CA PRO A 191 -1.38 1.03 7.41
C PRO A 191 -2.19 1.10 8.71
N HIS A 192 -1.54 1.24 9.87
CA HIS A 192 -2.17 1.23 11.19
C HIS A 192 -2.99 -0.05 11.44
N THR A 193 -2.37 -1.19 11.18
CA THR A 193 -2.93 -2.52 11.37
C THR A 193 -1.91 -3.42 12.08
N ILE A 194 -1.21 -2.82 13.04
CA ILE A 194 -0.15 -3.52 13.76
C ILE A 194 -0.71 -4.66 14.58
N GLY A 195 -0.01 -5.78 14.54
CA GLY A 195 -0.33 -7.00 15.27
C GLY A 195 0.91 -7.84 15.54
N ALA A 196 0.73 -9.12 15.85
CA ALA A 196 1.83 -10.07 15.90
C ALA A 196 2.57 -10.12 14.56
N ALA A 197 3.82 -10.57 14.58
CA ALA A 197 4.56 -10.79 13.35
C ALA A 197 3.79 -11.72 12.40
N ARG A 198 3.76 -11.39 11.12
CA ARG A 198 3.20 -12.27 10.09
C ARG A 198 4.08 -13.52 9.94
N SER A 199 3.51 -14.57 9.36
CA SER A 199 4.29 -15.79 9.06
C SER A 199 5.42 -15.51 8.07
N CYS A 200 6.50 -16.29 8.15
CA CYS A 200 7.62 -16.21 7.21
C CYS A 200 7.15 -16.37 5.76
N ASP A 201 6.23 -17.29 5.50
CA ASP A 201 5.65 -17.54 4.17
C ASP A 201 4.98 -16.29 3.58
N SER A 202 4.47 -15.38 4.41
CA SER A 202 3.83 -14.15 3.95
C SER A 202 4.75 -13.19 3.18
N CYS A 203 6.06 -13.41 3.28
CA CYS A 203 7.08 -12.70 2.51
C CYS A 203 7.88 -13.69 1.63
N HIS A 204 8.40 -14.77 2.20
CA HIS A 204 9.32 -15.69 1.53
C HIS A 204 8.67 -16.58 0.46
N ARG A 205 7.34 -16.66 0.41
CA ARG A 205 6.58 -17.44 -0.59
C ARG A 205 5.45 -16.63 -1.23
N SER A 206 5.50 -15.31 -1.13
CA SER A 206 4.42 -14.44 -1.58
C SER A 206 4.84 -13.60 -2.78
N SER A 207 4.24 -13.84 -3.93
CA SER A 207 4.42 -13.03 -5.12
C SER A 207 3.97 -11.56 -4.90
N VAL A 208 2.94 -11.35 -4.09
CA VAL A 208 2.47 -10.01 -3.70
C VAL A 208 3.55 -9.28 -2.89
N ALA A 209 4.18 -9.96 -1.92
CA ALA A 209 5.25 -9.36 -1.15
C ALA A 209 6.45 -8.97 -2.01
N LEU A 210 6.76 -9.74 -3.05
CA LEU A 210 7.83 -9.41 -3.99
C LEU A 210 7.45 -8.32 -5.01
N GLY A 211 6.22 -7.82 -4.97
CA GLY A 211 5.75 -6.79 -5.88
C GLY A 211 5.33 -7.29 -7.26
N LEU A 212 5.23 -8.61 -7.44
CA LEU A 212 4.85 -9.23 -8.73
C LEU A 212 3.34 -9.27 -8.96
N GLY A 213 2.55 -8.93 -7.92
CA GLY A 213 1.09 -9.10 -7.92
C GLY A 213 0.69 -10.52 -7.51
N ARG A 214 -0.60 -10.81 -7.56
CA ARG A 214 -1.15 -12.14 -7.24
C ARG A 214 -0.82 -13.15 -8.32
N GLY A 215 -0.45 -14.34 -7.90
CA GLY A 215 -0.12 -15.44 -8.76
C GLY A 215 0.66 -16.54 -8.05
N THR A 216 1.02 -17.56 -8.80
CA THR A 216 1.87 -18.64 -8.32
C THR A 216 3.32 -18.31 -8.60
N ILE A 217 4.17 -18.40 -7.59
CA ILE A 217 5.60 -18.15 -7.68
C ILE A 217 6.37 -19.41 -7.32
N GLU A 218 7.43 -19.70 -8.09
CA GLU A 218 8.35 -20.79 -7.87
C GLU A 218 9.78 -20.31 -8.10
N TYR A 219 10.70 -20.75 -7.26
CA TYR A 219 12.14 -20.60 -7.51
C TYR A 219 12.71 -21.96 -7.85
N ARG A 220 13.19 -22.12 -9.07
CA ARG A 220 13.78 -23.35 -9.57
C ARG A 220 14.83 -23.05 -10.64
N ASP A 221 15.77 -23.95 -10.84
CA ASP A 221 16.83 -23.80 -11.85
C ASP A 221 17.60 -22.47 -11.75
N ASN A 222 17.75 -21.95 -10.52
CA ASN A 222 18.33 -20.63 -10.21
C ASN A 222 17.60 -19.46 -10.89
N ASP A 223 16.29 -19.57 -11.07
CA ASP A 223 15.47 -18.50 -11.63
C ASP A 223 14.09 -18.45 -10.99
N ILE A 224 13.43 -17.27 -11.13
CA ILE A 224 12.10 -17.02 -10.61
C ILE A 224 11.08 -17.26 -11.73
N TYR A 225 10.13 -18.16 -11.48
CA TYR A 225 8.99 -18.42 -12.35
C TYR A 225 7.74 -17.83 -11.71
N PHE A 226 7.02 -17.03 -12.47
CA PHE A 226 5.79 -16.39 -11.98
C PHE A 226 4.65 -16.54 -12.99
N ALA A 227 3.51 -17.07 -12.53
CA ALA A 227 2.27 -17.14 -13.29
C ALA A 227 1.24 -16.20 -12.64
N PRO A 228 0.96 -15.04 -13.26
CA PRO A 228 0.07 -14.03 -12.71
C PRO A 228 -1.40 -14.47 -12.75
N GLU A 229 -2.18 -14.05 -11.76
CA GLU A 229 -3.64 -14.20 -11.72
C GLU A 229 -4.35 -13.18 -12.63
N TYR A 230 -3.77 -11.98 -12.78
CA TYR A 230 -4.32 -10.88 -13.56
C TYR A 230 -3.62 -10.72 -14.90
N PRO A 231 -4.36 -10.37 -15.96
CA PRO A 231 -3.75 -10.06 -17.24
C PRO A 231 -2.85 -8.82 -17.15
N PRO A 232 -1.90 -8.68 -18.09
CA PRO A 232 -1.06 -7.49 -18.15
C PRO A 232 -1.86 -6.26 -18.57
N LEU A 233 -1.45 -5.11 -18.04
CA LEU A 233 -1.88 -3.77 -18.44
C LEU A 233 -0.96 -3.21 -19.56
N PRO A 234 -1.19 -1.99 -20.07
CA PRO A 234 -0.43 -1.42 -21.18
C PRO A 234 1.10 -1.37 -21.00
N ASP A 235 1.57 -1.36 -19.75
CA ASP A 235 3.00 -1.41 -19.40
C ASP A 235 3.60 -2.83 -19.35
N GLY A 236 2.80 -3.84 -19.66
CA GLY A 236 3.22 -5.25 -19.67
C GLY A 236 3.20 -5.94 -18.31
N LEU A 237 2.90 -5.23 -17.22
CA LEU A 237 2.82 -5.81 -15.87
C LEU A 237 1.39 -6.24 -15.53
N PRO A 238 1.20 -7.31 -14.72
CA PRO A 238 -0.11 -7.67 -14.16
C PRO A 238 -0.80 -6.49 -13.49
N ALA A 239 -2.12 -6.48 -13.48
CA ALA A 239 -2.93 -5.35 -13.03
C ALA A 239 -2.59 -4.85 -11.61
N ASP A 240 -2.08 -5.71 -10.76
CA ASP A 240 -1.75 -5.45 -9.36
C ASP A 240 -0.25 -5.51 -9.04
N ALA A 241 0.59 -5.73 -10.05
CA ALA A 241 2.04 -5.80 -9.87
C ALA A 241 2.67 -4.41 -9.77
N TRP A 242 3.82 -4.33 -9.10
CA TRP A 242 4.69 -3.16 -9.06
C TRP A 242 5.87 -3.31 -10.01
N THR A 243 6.42 -4.51 -10.12
CA THR A 243 7.63 -4.79 -10.87
C THR A 243 7.53 -6.10 -11.64
N SER A 244 8.42 -6.29 -12.62
CA SER A 244 8.63 -7.55 -13.32
C SER A 244 9.56 -8.48 -12.53
N VAL A 245 9.57 -9.77 -12.90
CA VAL A 245 10.42 -10.81 -12.28
C VAL A 245 11.91 -10.48 -12.37
N ASP A 246 12.33 -9.88 -13.46
CA ASP A 246 13.73 -9.46 -13.67
C ASP A 246 14.06 -8.10 -13.03
N GLY A 247 13.05 -7.40 -12.46
CA GLY A 247 13.21 -6.11 -11.83
C GLY A 247 13.48 -4.96 -12.82
N THR A 248 13.38 -5.18 -14.13
CA THR A 248 13.71 -4.18 -15.17
C THR A 248 12.55 -3.27 -15.51
N THR A 249 11.33 -3.75 -15.34
CA THR A 249 10.10 -2.97 -15.54
C THR A 249 9.45 -2.75 -14.18
N GLY A 250 9.14 -1.51 -13.85
CA GLY A 250 8.53 -1.18 -12.57
C GLY A 250 7.70 0.08 -12.62
N GLY A 251 6.71 0.15 -11.73
CA GLY A 251 5.91 1.35 -11.53
C GLY A 251 6.72 2.46 -10.87
N GLN A 252 6.27 3.68 -11.09
CA GLN A 252 6.85 4.87 -10.47
C GLN A 252 6.65 4.90 -8.97
N THR A 253 7.47 5.67 -8.28
CA THR A 253 7.32 6.01 -6.87
C THR A 253 7.27 7.52 -6.69
N PRO A 254 6.62 8.02 -5.62
CA PRO A 254 6.46 9.46 -5.41
C PRO A 254 7.74 10.16 -4.92
N ARG A 255 8.82 9.42 -4.66
CA ARG A 255 10.07 9.98 -4.09
C ARG A 255 11.29 9.33 -4.71
N ASP A 256 12.33 10.13 -4.87
CA ASP A 256 13.64 9.65 -5.30
C ASP A 256 14.22 8.64 -4.30
N GLY A 257 14.96 7.67 -4.82
CA GLY A 257 15.60 6.63 -4.02
C GLY A 257 14.66 5.52 -3.50
N GLN A 258 13.37 5.60 -3.82
CA GLN A 258 12.43 4.50 -3.56
C GLN A 258 12.30 3.62 -4.79
N ARG A 259 12.24 2.31 -4.60
CA ARG A 259 12.14 1.36 -5.70
C ARG A 259 11.52 0.02 -5.26
N PRO A 260 11.00 -0.78 -6.20
CA PRO A 260 10.69 -2.19 -5.92
C PRO A 260 11.97 -2.96 -5.59
N LEU A 261 11.79 -4.19 -5.12
CA LEU A 261 12.90 -5.14 -5.01
C LEU A 261 13.49 -5.43 -6.39
N ASN A 262 14.80 -5.56 -6.46
CA ASN A 262 15.46 -6.07 -7.66
C ASN A 262 15.47 -7.61 -7.65
N LYS A 263 15.92 -8.21 -8.75
CA LYS A 263 15.96 -9.68 -8.91
C LYS A 263 16.76 -10.35 -7.81
N GLU A 264 17.94 -9.84 -7.47
CA GLU A 264 18.83 -10.42 -6.45
C GLU A 264 18.17 -10.37 -5.06
N GLU A 265 17.47 -9.29 -4.73
CA GLU A 265 16.73 -9.17 -3.46
C GLU A 265 15.54 -10.14 -3.41
N MET A 266 14.82 -10.31 -4.52
CA MET A 266 13.74 -11.30 -4.61
C MET A 266 14.25 -12.73 -4.48
N GLU A 267 15.36 -13.08 -5.14
CA GLU A 267 16.01 -14.39 -5.04
C GLU A 267 16.47 -14.65 -3.61
N ALA A 268 17.10 -13.66 -2.96
CA ALA A 268 17.52 -13.79 -1.57
C ALA A 268 16.36 -14.09 -0.62
N ILE A 269 15.20 -13.46 -0.84
CA ILE A 269 13.98 -13.72 -0.06
C ILE A 269 13.45 -15.13 -0.31
N LEU A 270 13.36 -15.55 -1.58
CA LEU A 270 12.81 -16.86 -1.96
C LEU A 270 13.67 -18.05 -1.53
N THR A 271 15.01 -17.86 -1.45
CA THR A 271 15.96 -18.91 -1.13
C THR A 271 16.36 -18.96 0.36
N ALA A 272 15.98 -17.94 1.13
CA ALA A 272 16.28 -17.91 2.55
C ALA A 272 15.65 -19.09 3.28
N PRO A 273 16.39 -19.75 4.20
CA PRO A 273 15.82 -20.81 5.01
C PRO A 273 14.71 -20.25 5.92
N ILE A 274 13.58 -20.93 5.92
CA ILE A 274 12.45 -20.61 6.80
C ILE A 274 12.49 -21.59 7.97
N PRO A 275 12.44 -21.12 9.24
CA PRO A 275 12.49 -21.97 10.42
C PRO A 275 11.26 -22.87 10.59
#